data_2798aabfb370238aaf568264e1021f6d
#
_entry.id   2798aabfb370238aaf568264e1021f6d
#
_cell.length_a   1.000
_cell.length_b   1.000
_cell.length_c   1.000
_cell.angle_alpha   90.00
_cell.angle_beta   90.00
_cell.angle_gamma   90.00
#
_symmetry.space_group_name_H-M   'P 1'
#
loop_
_entity.id
_entity.type
_entity.pdbx_description
1 polymer ?
#
loop_
_entity_poly.entity_id
_entity_poly.type
_entity_poly.pdbx_seq_one_letter_code
_entity_poly.pdbx_strand_id
1 'polypeptide(L)'
;MARIEILAPVGSEEMLRAAVFSGADAVYLGFSGFNARTGAGNFDADSLQEAVRFCHARGVAVHVALNTTVYGTELPALEQAIRAVAASGADAVICQDLAVATLIGKIAPQLPRHGSTQMSVHTLQGALELKELGFTRVVLARELSLPEVEHITKHCGIETECFIHGALCMSVSGQCYICLLYTSPSPRDRG
;
A
#
# COMPACT_ATOMS: atom_id res chain seq x y z
N MET A 1 22.93 -4.52 -11.73
CA MET A 1 21.52 -4.05 -11.82
C MET A 1 20.86 -4.34 -10.48
N ALA A 2 20.16 -3.38 -9.89
CA ALA A 2 19.36 -3.66 -8.70
C ALA A 2 18.28 -4.69 -9.06
N ARG A 3 18.06 -5.67 -8.19
CA ARG A 3 16.99 -6.68 -8.37
C ARG A 3 15.65 -5.95 -8.28
N ILE A 4 14.76 -6.21 -9.24
CA ILE A 4 13.39 -5.68 -9.20
C ILE A 4 12.59 -6.55 -8.22
N GLU A 5 11.93 -5.91 -7.26
CA GLU A 5 11.03 -6.54 -6.29
C GLU A 5 9.67 -6.80 -6.92
N ILE A 6 9.14 -7.99 -6.77
CA ILE A 6 7.79 -8.37 -7.18
C ILE A 6 6.87 -8.31 -5.97
N LEU A 7 5.96 -7.32 -5.97
CA LEU A 7 4.96 -7.12 -4.94
C LEU A 7 3.61 -7.68 -5.38
N ALA A 8 3.07 -8.64 -4.64
CA ALA A 8 1.81 -9.30 -4.96
C ALA A 8 0.65 -8.84 -4.05
N PRO A 9 -0.58 -8.65 -4.61
CA PRO A 9 -1.76 -8.36 -3.82
C PRO A 9 -2.26 -9.58 -3.05
N VAL A 10 -2.71 -9.38 -1.81
CA VAL A 10 -3.28 -10.44 -0.98
C VAL A 10 -4.58 -9.95 -0.33
N GLY A 11 -5.65 -10.72 -0.51
CA GLY A 11 -6.96 -10.45 0.08
C GLY A 11 -7.49 -11.61 0.94
N SER A 12 -6.73 -12.70 1.08
CA SER A 12 -7.07 -13.85 1.92
C SER A 12 -5.83 -14.66 2.25
N GLU A 13 -5.92 -15.56 3.24
CA GLU A 13 -4.83 -16.48 3.58
C GLU A 13 -4.45 -17.40 2.40
N GLU A 14 -5.43 -17.83 1.62
CA GLU A 14 -5.18 -18.65 0.43
C GLU A 14 -4.37 -17.87 -0.61
N MET A 15 -4.75 -16.62 -0.88
CA MET A 15 -3.99 -15.73 -1.78
C MET A 15 -2.59 -15.44 -1.25
N LEU A 16 -2.43 -15.30 0.07
CA LEU A 16 -1.12 -15.12 0.71
C LEU A 16 -0.20 -16.30 0.41
N ARG A 17 -0.69 -17.51 0.63
CA ARG A 17 0.06 -18.74 0.34
C ARG A 17 0.40 -18.86 -1.15
N ALA A 18 -0.57 -18.58 -2.02
CA ALA A 18 -0.35 -18.60 -3.46
C ALA A 18 0.73 -17.60 -3.89
N ALA A 19 0.68 -16.36 -3.41
CA ALA A 19 1.67 -15.33 -3.73
C ALA A 19 3.09 -15.72 -3.29
N VAL A 20 3.23 -16.17 -2.04
CA VAL A 20 4.52 -16.58 -1.46
C VAL A 20 5.13 -17.76 -2.21
N PHE A 21 4.33 -18.81 -2.49
CA PHE A 21 4.84 -19.99 -3.20
C PHE A 21 5.03 -19.76 -4.70
N SER A 22 4.45 -18.70 -5.27
CA SER A 22 4.70 -18.27 -6.66
C SER A 22 5.95 -17.38 -6.80
N GLY A 23 6.64 -17.07 -5.70
CA GLY A 23 7.92 -16.38 -5.73
C GLY A 23 7.80 -14.85 -5.62
N ALA A 24 6.74 -14.34 -5.00
CA ALA A 24 6.68 -12.92 -4.62
C ALA A 24 7.81 -12.56 -3.66
N ASP A 25 8.44 -11.40 -3.86
CA ASP A 25 9.46 -10.85 -2.95
C ASP A 25 8.80 -10.11 -1.78
N ALA A 26 7.62 -9.54 -2.04
CA ALA A 26 6.80 -8.87 -1.05
C ALA A 26 5.31 -9.10 -1.34
N VAL A 27 4.48 -8.96 -0.32
CA VAL A 27 3.02 -8.97 -0.44
C VAL A 27 2.44 -7.69 0.14
N TYR A 28 1.31 -7.22 -0.41
CA TYR A 28 0.54 -6.17 0.26
C TYR A 28 -0.87 -6.64 0.57
N LEU A 29 -1.35 -6.27 1.74
CA LEU A 29 -2.63 -6.66 2.28
C LEU A 29 -3.29 -5.48 3.02
N GLY A 30 -4.62 -5.52 3.15
CA GLY A 30 -5.38 -4.47 3.81
C GLY A 30 -5.58 -4.74 5.30
N PHE A 31 -5.46 -3.71 6.13
CA PHE A 31 -5.87 -3.78 7.52
C PHE A 31 -7.35 -3.40 7.67
N SER A 32 -8.04 -4.09 8.55
CA SER A 32 -9.48 -3.90 8.77
C SER A 32 -9.81 -2.45 9.17
N GLY A 33 -10.80 -1.88 8.51
CA GLY A 33 -11.32 -0.54 8.78
C GLY A 33 -10.65 0.61 8.01
N PHE A 34 -9.42 0.45 7.54
CA PHE A 34 -8.64 1.53 6.91
C PHE A 34 -8.08 1.17 5.52
N ASN A 35 -8.69 0.19 4.86
CA ASN A 35 -8.31 -0.23 3.51
C ASN A 35 -9.39 0.15 2.49
N ALA A 36 -8.99 0.72 1.37
CA ALA A 36 -9.87 1.07 0.26
C ALA A 36 -10.58 -0.13 -0.40
N ARG A 37 -10.11 -1.35 -0.17
CA ARG A 37 -10.74 -2.60 -0.63
C ARG A 37 -11.61 -3.20 0.49
N THR A 38 -12.76 -2.61 0.76
CA THR A 38 -13.69 -3.06 1.80
C THR A 38 -14.29 -4.44 1.53
N GLY A 39 -14.36 -4.87 0.27
CA GLY A 39 -14.86 -6.19 -0.16
C GLY A 39 -13.82 -7.32 -0.13
N ALA A 40 -12.52 -7.01 0.04
CA ALA A 40 -11.50 -8.03 0.23
C ALA A 40 -11.47 -8.51 1.68
N GLY A 41 -11.05 -9.75 1.92
CA GLY A 41 -10.75 -10.22 3.27
C GLY A 41 -9.64 -9.34 3.84
N ASN A 42 -9.98 -8.48 4.82
CA ASN A 42 -9.02 -7.62 5.50
C ASN A 42 -8.47 -8.37 6.71
N PHE A 43 -7.21 -8.10 7.03
CA PHE A 43 -6.53 -8.69 8.17
C PHE A 43 -6.77 -7.84 9.42
N ASP A 44 -7.10 -8.49 10.51
CA ASP A 44 -7.09 -7.90 11.85
C ASP A 44 -5.69 -8.04 12.50
N ALA A 45 -5.56 -7.67 13.77
CA ALA A 45 -4.26 -7.69 14.44
C ALA A 45 -3.66 -9.10 14.55
N ASP A 46 -4.49 -10.11 14.82
CA ASP A 46 -4.03 -11.49 15.03
C ASP A 46 -3.66 -12.16 13.71
N SER A 47 -4.55 -12.10 12.73
CA SER A 47 -4.31 -12.65 11.39
C SER A 47 -3.17 -11.94 10.66
N LEU A 48 -2.98 -10.63 10.88
CA LEU A 48 -1.83 -9.89 10.37
C LEU A 48 -0.52 -10.42 10.96
N GLN A 49 -0.47 -10.64 12.27
CA GLN A 49 0.73 -11.17 12.92
C GLN A 49 1.09 -12.57 12.41
N GLU A 50 0.10 -13.41 12.17
CA GLU A 50 0.31 -14.74 11.57
C GLU A 50 0.81 -14.64 10.13
N ALA A 51 0.22 -13.75 9.33
CA ALA A 51 0.64 -13.49 7.96
C ALA A 51 2.10 -13.00 7.88
N VAL A 52 2.48 -12.05 8.74
CA VAL A 52 3.87 -11.56 8.83
C VAL A 52 4.84 -12.68 9.17
N ARG A 53 4.55 -13.49 10.20
CA ARG A 53 5.42 -14.64 10.56
C ARG A 53 5.55 -15.63 9.42
N PHE A 54 4.45 -15.93 8.74
CA PHE A 54 4.45 -16.87 7.60
C PHE A 54 5.32 -16.37 6.45
N CYS A 55 5.21 -15.07 6.11
CA CYS A 55 5.99 -14.43 5.06
C CYS A 55 7.47 -14.34 5.42
N HIS A 56 7.79 -13.81 6.60
CA HIS A 56 9.17 -13.63 7.06
C HIS A 56 9.94 -14.94 7.15
N ALA A 57 9.30 -16.03 7.57
CA ALA A 57 9.90 -17.37 7.58
C ALA A 57 10.30 -17.85 6.16
N ARG A 58 9.87 -17.16 5.12
CA ARG A 58 10.16 -17.47 3.68
C ARG A 58 10.89 -16.34 2.97
N GLY A 59 11.33 -15.33 3.71
CA GLY A 59 12.05 -14.17 3.14
C GLY A 59 11.18 -13.23 2.32
N VAL A 60 9.86 -13.22 2.56
CA VAL A 60 8.89 -12.36 1.86
C VAL A 60 8.49 -11.20 2.78
N ALA A 61 8.60 -9.96 2.30
CA ALA A 61 8.21 -8.77 3.03
C ALA A 61 6.68 -8.57 3.02
N VAL A 62 6.15 -7.85 4.04
CA VAL A 62 4.71 -7.57 4.18
C VAL A 62 4.47 -6.07 4.27
N HIS A 63 3.75 -5.52 3.31
CA HIS A 63 3.33 -4.14 3.29
C HIS A 63 1.83 -4.04 3.64
N VAL A 64 1.49 -3.19 4.60
CA VAL A 64 0.10 -3.06 5.08
C VAL A 64 -0.54 -1.81 4.51
N ALA A 65 -1.69 -1.96 3.85
CA ALA A 65 -2.45 -0.84 3.31
C ALA A 65 -3.35 -0.22 4.38
N LEU A 66 -3.05 1.05 4.73
CA LEU A 66 -3.88 2.00 5.46
C LEU A 66 -4.17 3.17 4.51
N ASN A 67 -4.85 2.89 3.40
CA ASN A 67 -4.91 3.77 2.24
C ASN A 67 -6.30 4.36 1.98
N THR A 68 -7.10 4.55 3.02
CA THR A 68 -8.32 5.36 3.00
C THR A 68 -8.04 6.79 3.45
N THR A 69 -8.91 7.72 3.06
CA THR A 69 -9.01 9.04 3.71
C THR A 69 -9.61 8.87 5.10
N VAL A 70 -9.18 9.67 6.07
CA VAL A 70 -9.56 9.54 7.48
C VAL A 70 -10.22 10.80 7.98
N TYR A 71 -11.35 10.63 8.67
CA TYR A 71 -12.04 11.74 9.34
C TYR A 71 -11.52 11.94 10.78
N GLY A 72 -11.65 13.16 11.31
CA GLY A 72 -11.17 13.48 12.65
C GLY A 72 -11.72 12.58 13.75
N THR A 73 -12.93 12.06 13.59
CA THR A 73 -13.57 11.12 14.53
C THR A 73 -12.94 9.73 14.52
N GLU A 74 -12.21 9.37 13.46
CA GLU A 74 -11.58 8.05 13.28
C GLU A 74 -10.13 8.01 13.80
N LEU A 75 -9.54 9.17 14.14
CA LEU A 75 -8.15 9.25 14.58
C LEU A 75 -7.81 8.32 15.75
N PRO A 76 -8.64 8.17 16.81
CA PRO A 76 -8.33 7.24 17.88
C PRO A 76 -8.27 5.77 17.44
N ALA A 77 -9.14 5.36 16.53
CA ALA A 77 -9.14 4.01 15.96
C ALA A 77 -7.93 3.80 15.02
N LEU A 78 -7.58 4.83 14.23
CA LEU A 78 -6.39 4.82 13.39
C LEU A 78 -5.10 4.67 14.22
N GLU A 79 -4.98 5.37 15.34
CA GLU A 79 -3.82 5.21 16.23
C GLU A 79 -3.66 3.77 16.72
N GLN A 80 -4.77 3.12 17.09
CA GLN A 80 -4.75 1.71 17.48
C GLN A 80 -4.33 0.80 16.32
N ALA A 81 -4.86 1.05 15.12
CA ALA A 81 -4.47 0.32 13.91
C ALA A 81 -2.98 0.46 13.62
N ILE A 82 -2.42 1.67 13.68
CA ILE A 82 -0.98 1.91 13.45
C ILE A 82 -0.14 1.15 14.49
N ARG A 83 -0.54 1.14 15.77
CA ARG A 83 0.15 0.39 16.83
C ARG A 83 0.10 -1.11 16.58
N ALA A 84 -1.05 -1.64 16.17
CA ALA A 84 -1.20 -3.06 15.82
C ALA A 84 -0.33 -3.45 14.62
N VAL A 85 -0.31 -2.64 13.56
CA VAL A 85 0.54 -2.85 12.39
C VAL A 85 2.02 -2.81 12.77
N ALA A 86 2.43 -1.82 13.57
CA ALA A 86 3.82 -1.73 14.04
C ALA A 86 4.22 -2.94 14.91
N ALA A 87 3.31 -3.39 15.79
CA ALA A 87 3.54 -4.55 16.66
C ALA A 87 3.58 -5.89 15.90
N SER A 88 2.92 -5.99 14.74
CA SER A 88 2.93 -7.20 13.92
C SER A 88 4.29 -7.51 13.30
N GLY A 89 5.16 -6.49 13.18
CA GLY A 89 6.44 -6.59 12.50
C GLY A 89 6.35 -6.40 10.98
N ALA A 90 5.27 -5.78 10.48
CA ALA A 90 5.15 -5.43 9.07
C ALA A 90 6.31 -4.54 8.59
N ASP A 91 6.71 -4.71 7.33
CA ASP A 91 7.91 -4.07 6.76
C ASP A 91 7.64 -2.65 6.27
N ALA A 92 6.39 -2.32 5.91
CA ALA A 92 6.00 -0.97 5.51
C ALA A 92 4.48 -0.75 5.61
N VAL A 93 4.08 0.52 5.58
CA VAL A 93 2.67 0.93 5.42
C VAL A 93 2.49 1.70 4.13
N ILE A 94 1.48 1.32 3.36
CA ILE A 94 1.02 2.04 2.16
C ILE A 94 -0.11 2.97 2.58
N CYS A 95 0.06 4.27 2.45
CA CYS A 95 -0.95 5.27 2.81
C CYS A 95 -1.11 6.36 1.76
N GLN A 96 -2.27 7.01 1.75
CA GLN A 96 -2.56 8.16 0.88
C GLN A 96 -2.81 9.45 1.66
N ASP A 97 -3.34 9.33 2.87
CA ASP A 97 -3.72 10.47 3.70
C ASP A 97 -2.52 10.98 4.49
N LEU A 98 -2.28 12.29 4.44
CA LEU A 98 -1.15 12.93 5.12
C LEU A 98 -1.29 12.87 6.65
N ALA A 99 -2.51 12.82 7.19
CA ALA A 99 -2.72 12.62 8.62
C ALA A 99 -2.28 11.21 9.04
N VAL A 100 -2.58 10.18 8.22
CA VAL A 100 -2.09 8.80 8.42
C VAL A 100 -0.57 8.78 8.42
N ALA A 101 0.06 9.37 7.40
CA ALA A 101 1.52 9.44 7.28
C ALA A 101 2.18 10.16 8.48
N THR A 102 1.56 11.27 8.93
CA THR A 102 2.04 12.03 10.09
C THR A 102 1.93 11.23 11.39
N LEU A 103 0.81 10.53 11.61
CA LEU A 103 0.60 9.69 12.78
C LEU A 103 1.56 8.49 12.81
N ILE A 104 1.80 7.84 11.67
CA ILE A 104 2.81 6.78 11.58
C ILE A 104 4.17 7.32 12.01
N GLY A 105 4.58 8.49 11.48
CA GLY A 105 5.85 9.12 11.86
C GLY A 105 5.98 9.45 13.36
N LYS A 106 4.87 9.69 14.06
CA LYS A 106 4.85 9.96 15.51
C LYS A 106 4.80 8.69 16.34
N ILE A 107 4.02 7.70 15.94
CA ILE A 107 3.71 6.49 16.73
C ILE A 107 4.75 5.39 16.47
N ALA A 108 5.16 5.22 15.22
CA ALA A 108 6.05 4.17 14.76
C ALA A 108 7.07 4.74 13.74
N PRO A 109 7.98 5.63 14.15
CA PRO A 109 8.89 6.32 13.24
C PRO A 109 9.83 5.37 12.47
N GLN A 110 10.05 4.16 12.98
CA GLN A 110 10.84 3.13 12.33
C GLN A 110 10.10 2.40 11.21
N LEU A 111 8.75 2.54 11.12
CA LEU A 111 7.93 1.87 10.12
C LEU A 111 7.95 2.67 8.81
N PRO A 112 8.52 2.12 7.72
CA PRO A 112 8.59 2.79 6.43
C PRO A 112 7.21 3.16 5.89
N ARG A 113 7.11 4.34 5.27
CA ARG A 113 5.89 4.86 4.65
C ARG A 113 6.01 4.83 3.15
N HIS A 114 5.10 4.14 2.49
CA HIS A 114 5.00 4.06 1.05
C HIS A 114 3.80 4.90 0.60
N GLY A 115 4.03 5.82 -0.34
CA GLY A 115 2.96 6.63 -0.92
C GLY A 115 2.11 5.79 -1.86
N SER A 116 0.81 5.70 -1.58
CA SER A 116 -0.15 4.97 -2.42
C SER A 116 -0.26 5.61 -3.82
N THR A 117 -0.64 4.81 -4.82
CA THR A 117 -1.02 5.31 -6.15
C THR A 117 -2.12 6.37 -6.08
N GLN A 118 -2.96 6.32 -5.05
CA GLN A 118 -4.04 7.29 -4.80
C GLN A 118 -3.53 8.69 -4.43
N MET A 119 -2.24 8.86 -4.15
CA MET A 119 -1.59 10.18 -4.03
C MET A 119 -1.35 10.85 -5.38
N SER A 120 -1.63 10.14 -6.49
CA SER A 120 -1.59 10.67 -7.86
C SER A 120 -0.26 11.33 -8.25
N VAL A 121 0.84 10.67 -7.94
CA VAL A 121 2.19 11.19 -8.25
C VAL A 121 2.52 10.99 -9.72
N HIS A 122 2.47 12.06 -10.50
CA HIS A 122 2.73 12.10 -11.93
C HIS A 122 4.06 12.76 -12.30
N THR A 123 4.73 13.40 -11.36
CA THR A 123 5.91 14.22 -11.64
C THR A 123 7.05 13.93 -10.68
N LEU A 124 8.27 14.22 -11.13
CA LEU A 124 9.44 14.19 -10.26
C LEU A 124 9.26 15.08 -9.03
N GLN A 125 8.68 16.27 -9.21
CA GLN A 125 8.47 17.20 -8.10
C GLN A 125 7.55 16.59 -7.04
N GLY A 126 6.45 15.94 -7.43
CA GLY A 126 5.56 15.24 -6.49
C GLY A 126 6.28 14.13 -5.72
N ALA A 127 7.17 13.39 -6.36
CA ALA A 127 7.97 12.36 -5.69
C ALA A 127 8.99 12.98 -4.70
N LEU A 128 9.60 14.11 -5.03
CA LEU A 128 10.50 14.83 -4.14
C LEU A 128 9.77 15.39 -2.91
N GLU A 129 8.57 15.95 -3.07
CA GLU A 129 7.75 16.40 -1.94
C GLU A 129 7.42 15.23 -0.98
N LEU A 130 7.07 14.05 -1.51
CA LEU A 130 6.84 12.89 -0.66
C LEU A 130 8.11 12.48 0.10
N LYS A 131 9.27 12.55 -0.55
CA LYS A 131 10.54 12.30 0.12
C LYS A 131 10.76 13.24 1.31
N GLU A 132 10.54 14.55 1.12
CA GLU A 132 10.64 15.54 2.21
C GLU A 132 9.65 15.27 3.35
N LEU A 133 8.48 14.72 3.03
CA LEU A 133 7.49 14.26 4.02
C LEU A 133 7.89 12.94 4.69
N GLY A 134 9.03 12.35 4.31
CA GLY A 134 9.60 11.15 4.92
C GLY A 134 9.02 9.85 4.38
N PHE A 135 8.47 9.84 3.18
CA PHE A 135 8.17 8.59 2.48
C PHE A 135 9.46 7.97 1.93
N THR A 136 9.54 6.65 1.96
CA THR A 136 10.69 5.87 1.47
C THR A 136 10.45 5.26 0.10
N ARG A 137 9.17 5.12 -0.29
CA ARG A 137 8.73 4.59 -1.59
C ARG A 137 7.50 5.35 -2.05
N VAL A 138 7.31 5.43 -3.36
CA VAL A 138 6.10 5.97 -3.98
C VAL A 138 5.59 5.05 -5.07
N VAL A 139 4.29 4.74 -5.05
CA VAL A 139 3.61 4.08 -6.15
C VAL A 139 3.25 5.14 -7.18
N LEU A 140 3.90 5.09 -8.33
CA LEU A 140 3.70 6.08 -9.39
C LEU A 140 2.32 5.95 -10.04
N ALA A 141 1.83 7.07 -10.57
CA ALA A 141 0.59 7.11 -11.32
C ALA A 141 0.65 6.18 -12.54
N ARG A 142 -0.45 5.49 -12.80
CA ARG A 142 -0.52 4.47 -13.87
C ARG A 142 -0.57 5.07 -15.28
N GLU A 143 -0.82 6.37 -15.37
CA GLU A 143 -0.92 7.11 -16.62
C GLU A 143 0.44 7.53 -17.18
N LEU A 144 1.52 7.34 -16.41
CA LEU A 144 2.87 7.69 -16.82
C LEU A 144 3.40 6.77 -17.93
N SER A 145 4.08 7.37 -18.89
CA SER A 145 4.86 6.66 -19.89
C SER A 145 6.15 6.10 -19.30
N LEU A 146 6.73 5.07 -19.92
CA LEU A 146 8.01 4.51 -19.47
C LEU A 146 9.16 5.53 -19.37
N PRO A 147 9.33 6.50 -20.31
CA PRO A 147 10.34 7.55 -20.14
C PRO A 147 10.13 8.44 -18.91
N GLU A 148 8.86 8.75 -18.56
CA GLU A 148 8.53 9.52 -17.36
C GLU A 148 8.83 8.73 -16.09
N VAL A 149 8.45 7.45 -16.06
CA VAL A 149 8.79 6.53 -14.96
C VAL A 149 10.31 6.46 -14.77
N GLU A 150 11.07 6.27 -15.86
CA GLU A 150 12.53 6.23 -15.82
C GLU A 150 13.12 7.53 -15.28
N HIS A 151 12.61 8.68 -15.74
CA HIS A 151 13.06 9.99 -15.29
C HIS A 151 12.82 10.17 -13.78
N ILE A 152 11.63 9.87 -13.30
CA ILE A 152 11.29 9.99 -11.86
C ILE A 152 12.18 9.04 -11.05
N THR A 153 12.26 7.77 -11.44
CA THR A 153 13.03 6.75 -10.72
C THR A 153 14.49 7.11 -10.57
N LYS A 154 15.10 7.70 -11.62
CA LYS A 154 16.50 8.10 -11.59
C LYS A 154 16.79 9.32 -10.70
N HIS A 155 15.81 10.19 -10.47
CA HIS A 155 16.07 11.50 -9.87
C HIS A 155 15.34 11.76 -8.54
N CYS A 156 14.32 10.98 -8.18
CA CYS A 156 13.56 11.23 -6.93
C CYS A 156 14.33 10.85 -5.67
N GLY A 157 15.26 9.87 -5.76
CA GLY A 157 16.08 9.45 -4.62
C GLY A 157 15.30 8.70 -3.51
N ILE A 158 14.12 8.20 -3.81
CA ILE A 158 13.37 7.20 -3.05
C ILE A 158 12.99 6.04 -3.98
N GLU A 159 12.51 4.93 -3.42
CA GLU A 159 12.06 3.81 -4.23
C GLU A 159 10.79 4.16 -5.02
N THR A 160 10.69 3.64 -6.22
CA THR A 160 9.49 3.77 -7.05
C THR A 160 8.86 2.41 -7.30
N GLU A 161 7.54 2.38 -7.30
CA GLU A 161 6.75 1.19 -7.56
C GLU A 161 5.76 1.46 -8.70
N CYS A 162 5.57 0.49 -9.59
CA CYS A 162 4.66 0.61 -10.73
C CYS A 162 3.79 -0.63 -10.85
N PHE A 163 2.50 -0.45 -11.14
CA PHE A 163 1.63 -1.55 -11.50
C PHE A 163 1.98 -2.09 -12.89
N ILE A 164 2.24 -3.40 -12.98
CA ILE A 164 2.54 -4.09 -14.24
C ILE A 164 1.41 -5.03 -14.65
N HIS A 165 0.54 -5.43 -13.73
CA HIS A 165 -0.58 -6.35 -13.98
C HIS A 165 -1.76 -6.03 -13.06
N GLY A 166 -2.99 -6.24 -13.55
CA GLY A 166 -4.22 -6.09 -12.79
C GLY A 166 -5.35 -5.45 -13.61
N ALA A 167 -6.53 -5.33 -12.99
CA ALA A 167 -7.67 -4.68 -13.61
C ALA A 167 -7.39 -3.18 -13.79
N LEU A 168 -7.59 -2.70 -15.01
CA LEU A 168 -7.44 -1.28 -15.33
C LEU A 168 -8.59 -0.50 -14.71
N CYS A 169 -8.28 0.46 -13.84
CA CYS A 169 -9.27 1.40 -13.32
C CYS A 169 -9.48 2.56 -14.29
N MET A 170 -10.73 2.93 -14.54
CA MET A 170 -11.06 4.08 -15.40
C MET A 170 -10.75 5.43 -14.76
N SER A 171 -10.53 5.46 -13.45
CA SER A 171 -10.22 6.68 -12.71
C SER A 171 -8.74 6.98 -12.72
N VAL A 172 -8.42 8.28 -12.72
CA VAL A 172 -7.03 8.77 -12.62
C VAL A 172 -6.38 8.20 -11.35
N SER A 173 -5.24 7.55 -11.52
CA SER A 173 -4.41 6.98 -10.45
C SER A 173 -5.16 6.15 -9.39
N GLY A 174 -6.26 5.49 -9.81
CA GLY A 174 -7.04 4.63 -8.93
C GLY A 174 -7.93 5.35 -7.92
N GLN A 175 -8.12 6.65 -8.05
CA GLN A 175 -9.06 7.42 -7.23
C GLN A 175 -10.51 7.21 -7.69
N CYS A 176 -10.96 5.97 -7.65
CA CYS A 176 -12.34 5.60 -7.95
C CYS A 176 -13.13 5.46 -6.66
N TYR A 177 -14.07 6.37 -6.46
CA TYR A 177 -14.99 6.34 -5.32
C TYR A 177 -16.35 5.69 -5.65
N ILE A 178 -16.57 5.23 -6.88
CA ILE A 178 -17.84 4.65 -7.31
C ILE A 178 -18.22 3.45 -6.44
N CYS A 179 -17.28 2.59 -6.06
CA CYS A 179 -17.54 1.42 -5.22
C CYS A 179 -17.88 1.79 -3.78
N LEU A 180 -17.55 2.99 -3.33
CA LEU A 180 -17.90 3.51 -2.00
C LEU A 180 -19.27 4.19 -1.98
N LEU A 181 -19.74 4.67 -3.15
CA LEU A 181 -21.01 5.40 -3.27
C LEU A 181 -22.18 4.50 -3.69
N TYR A 182 -21.90 3.35 -4.31
CA TYR A 182 -22.91 2.41 -4.78
C TYR A 182 -22.56 0.98 -4.32
N THR A 183 -23.57 0.27 -3.88
CA THR A 183 -23.47 -1.14 -3.48
C THR A 183 -23.23 -2.11 -4.65
N SER A 184 -22.97 -1.61 -5.85
CA SER A 184 -22.61 -2.42 -7.00
C SER A 184 -21.18 -2.93 -6.86
N PRO A 185 -20.94 -4.23 -6.91
CA PRO A 185 -19.60 -4.78 -6.84
C PRO A 185 -18.77 -4.26 -8.03
N SER A 186 -17.60 -3.71 -7.75
CA SER A 186 -16.62 -3.37 -8.77
C SER A 186 -16.21 -4.64 -9.53
N PRO A 187 -15.85 -4.53 -10.84
CA PRO A 187 -15.20 -5.65 -11.53
C PRO A 187 -13.96 -6.19 -10.82
N ARG A 188 -13.37 -5.41 -9.91
CA ARG A 188 -12.25 -5.83 -9.05
C ARG A 188 -12.66 -6.79 -7.93
N ASP A 189 -13.94 -6.77 -7.53
CA ASP A 189 -14.47 -7.57 -6.44
C ASP A 189 -15.12 -8.86 -6.96
N ARG A 190 -15.02 -9.10 -8.27
CA ARG A 190 -15.48 -10.31 -8.96
C ARG A 190 -14.32 -11.25 -9.25
N GLY A 191 -13.35 -11.31 -8.35
CA GLY A 191 -12.27 -12.30 -8.41
C GLY A 191 -12.76 -13.70 -8.11
#